data_6deab4f4089b750d78cc44510651bd8f
#
_entry.id   6deab4f4089b750d78cc44510651bd8f
#
_cell.length_a   1.000
_cell.length_b   1.000
_cell.length_c   1.000
_cell.angle_alpha   90.00
_cell.angle_beta   90.00
_cell.angle_gamma   90.00
#
_symmetry.space_group_name_H-M   'P 1'
#
loop_
_entity.id
_entity.type
_entity.pdbx_description
1 polymer ?
#
loop_
_entity_poly.entity_id
_entity_poly.type
_entity_poly.pdbx_seq_one_letter_code
_entity_poly.pdbx_strand_id
1 'polypeptide(L)'
;MSLALLEVDGLACERGGRPLFEPVSFNLCAGEWLHLQGDNGAGKTSLMRMVSGLSPAITGEVRWAGVPIRQCAELYRAEMLYLGHTLSLKDDLSALENLQFEAAVSGESLDEARALPALAALGLRGREHLPLRVLSQGQKRRAALARLLTTRARLWLLDEPFVALDPGAVTQLADLLSQHVHQGGLVLYTSHQAVPMGGTGHHLRLTAA
;
A
#
# COMPACT_ATOMS: atom_id res chain seq x y z
N MET A 1 1.78 -2.99 -26.91
CA MET A 1 1.88 -2.00 -25.83
C MET A 1 0.86 -2.41 -24.77
N SER A 2 1.27 -2.71 -23.55
CA SER A 2 0.34 -3.00 -22.45
C SER A 2 -0.39 -1.69 -22.10
N LEU A 3 -1.73 -1.75 -21.96
CA LEU A 3 -2.51 -0.59 -21.54
C LEU A 3 -2.20 -0.28 -20.07
N ALA A 4 -2.00 0.99 -19.75
CA ALA A 4 -1.85 1.44 -18.39
C ALA A 4 -3.13 1.08 -17.59
N LEU A 5 -2.94 0.53 -16.40
CA LEU A 5 -4.04 0.18 -15.51
C LEU A 5 -4.28 1.27 -14.46
N LEU A 6 -3.22 1.87 -13.94
CA LEU A 6 -3.26 3.06 -13.11
C LEU A 6 -2.65 4.23 -13.88
N GLU A 7 -3.41 5.31 -14.06
CA GLU A 7 -2.96 6.54 -14.71
C GLU A 7 -3.12 7.69 -13.73
N VAL A 8 -2.08 8.49 -13.58
CA VAL A 8 -2.04 9.70 -12.76
C VAL A 8 -1.60 10.83 -13.67
N ASP A 9 -2.44 11.85 -13.79
CA ASP A 9 -2.20 12.98 -14.69
C ASP A 9 -2.29 14.30 -13.95
N GLY A 10 -1.19 15.05 -13.90
CA GLY A 10 -1.09 16.39 -13.36
C GLY A 10 -1.55 16.56 -11.92
N LEU A 11 -1.39 15.53 -11.07
CA LEU A 11 -1.79 15.63 -9.65
C LEU A 11 -0.98 16.68 -8.92
N ALA A 12 -1.67 17.66 -8.31
CA ALA A 12 -1.09 18.66 -7.44
C ALA A 12 -1.81 18.73 -6.10
N CYS A 13 -1.06 19.09 -5.07
CA CYS A 13 -1.52 19.22 -3.70
C CYS A 13 -0.96 20.49 -3.07
N GLU A 14 -1.79 21.17 -2.29
CA GLU A 14 -1.37 22.33 -1.48
C GLU A 14 -1.61 22.06 0.01
N ARG A 15 -0.82 22.72 0.82
CA ARG A 15 -1.00 22.75 2.26
C ARG A 15 -0.80 24.18 2.76
N GLY A 16 -1.85 24.75 3.38
CA GLY A 16 -1.81 26.12 3.85
C GLY A 16 -1.61 27.15 2.72
N GLY A 17 -2.17 26.91 1.53
CA GLY A 17 -2.07 27.80 0.36
C GLY A 17 -0.71 27.75 -0.35
N ARG A 18 0.14 26.75 -0.05
CA ARG A 18 1.43 26.55 -0.73
C ARG A 18 1.46 25.18 -1.40
N PRO A 19 1.91 25.09 -2.67
CA PRO A 19 2.13 23.80 -3.31
C PRO A 19 3.08 22.92 -2.48
N LEU A 20 2.77 21.64 -2.37
CA LEU A 20 3.66 20.67 -1.70
C LEU A 20 4.72 20.14 -2.65
N PHE A 21 4.36 19.96 -3.92
CA PHE A 21 5.22 19.43 -4.96
C PHE A 21 4.72 19.89 -6.34
N GLU A 22 5.60 19.86 -7.32
CA GLU A 22 5.24 20.11 -8.72
C GLU A 22 4.22 19.08 -9.23
N PRO A 23 3.31 19.44 -10.16
CA PRO A 23 2.32 18.52 -10.70
C PRO A 23 2.96 17.22 -11.19
N VAL A 24 2.40 16.08 -10.76
CA VAL A 24 2.97 14.75 -10.98
C VAL A 24 2.12 13.95 -11.94
N SER A 25 2.77 13.34 -12.94
CA SER A 25 2.13 12.41 -13.87
C SER A 25 2.96 11.13 -13.97
N PHE A 26 2.29 9.97 -13.94
CA PHE A 26 2.90 8.67 -14.19
C PHE A 26 1.82 7.64 -14.53
N ASN A 27 2.26 6.54 -15.13
CA ASN A 27 1.41 5.41 -15.47
C ASN A 27 2.03 4.12 -14.94
N LEU A 28 1.18 3.16 -14.55
CA LEU A 28 1.58 1.79 -14.23
C LEU A 28 0.73 0.80 -15.00
N CYS A 29 1.40 -0.14 -15.66
CA CYS A 29 0.78 -1.30 -16.27
C CYS A 29 0.72 -2.48 -15.30
N ALA A 30 -0.07 -3.50 -15.63
CA ALA A 30 -0.06 -4.76 -14.90
C ALA A 30 1.35 -5.37 -14.89
N GLY A 31 1.79 -5.83 -13.71
CA GLY A 31 3.13 -6.38 -13.53
C GLY A 31 4.24 -5.33 -13.32
N GLU A 32 3.88 -4.10 -13.00
CA GLU A 32 4.85 -3.03 -12.74
C GLU A 32 4.77 -2.51 -11.31
N TRP A 33 5.90 -1.97 -10.84
CA TRP A 33 5.96 -1.26 -9.58
C TRP A 33 6.58 0.13 -9.74
N LEU A 34 6.20 1.04 -8.82
CA LEU A 34 6.76 2.38 -8.74
C LEU A 34 7.23 2.67 -7.31
N HIS A 35 8.51 3.02 -7.18
CA HIS A 35 9.09 3.54 -5.94
C HIS A 35 9.00 5.07 -5.94
N LEU A 36 8.14 5.59 -5.08
CA LEU A 36 7.99 7.02 -4.87
C LEU A 36 9.04 7.50 -3.86
N GLN A 37 10.00 8.27 -4.33
CA GLN A 37 11.11 8.81 -3.56
C GLN A 37 10.90 10.29 -3.25
N GLY A 38 11.66 10.83 -2.32
CA GLY A 38 11.66 12.25 -1.95
C GLY A 38 12.00 12.44 -0.47
N ASP A 39 12.37 13.64 -0.12
CA ASP A 39 12.75 14.00 1.25
C ASP A 39 11.54 13.94 2.21
N ASN A 40 11.81 13.98 3.52
CA ASN A 40 10.74 14.07 4.49
C ASN A 40 9.98 15.39 4.30
N GLY A 41 8.65 15.30 4.27
CA GLY A 41 7.82 16.48 4.02
C GLY A 41 7.57 16.80 2.53
N ALA A 42 8.22 16.13 1.57
CA ALA A 42 8.03 16.35 0.13
C ALA A 42 6.61 16.00 -0.38
N GLY A 43 5.72 15.47 0.46
CA GLY A 43 4.34 15.19 0.08
C GLY A 43 4.06 13.75 -0.38
N LYS A 44 4.99 12.79 -0.19
CA LYS A 44 4.80 11.38 -0.58
C LYS A 44 3.48 10.80 -0.07
N THR A 45 3.23 10.90 1.24
CA THR A 45 1.96 10.44 1.85
C THR A 45 0.74 11.17 1.27
N SER A 46 0.86 12.47 0.96
CA SER A 46 -0.23 13.24 0.35
C SER A 46 -0.54 12.71 -1.05
N LEU A 47 0.48 12.46 -1.88
CA LEU A 47 0.32 11.85 -3.19
C LEU A 47 -0.32 10.45 -3.08
N MET A 48 0.18 9.60 -2.18
CA MET A 48 -0.39 8.27 -1.93
C MET A 48 -1.88 8.33 -1.55
N ARG A 49 -2.26 9.30 -0.69
CA ARG A 49 -3.66 9.51 -0.30
C ARG A 49 -4.54 10.03 -1.44
N MET A 50 -4.00 10.84 -2.34
CA MET A 50 -4.74 11.28 -3.53
C MET A 50 -4.92 10.13 -4.51
N VAL A 51 -3.86 9.36 -4.77
CA VAL A 51 -3.93 8.16 -5.62
C VAL A 51 -4.92 7.15 -5.04
N SER A 52 -4.95 6.94 -3.71
CA SER A 52 -5.93 6.05 -3.07
C SER A 52 -7.37 6.60 -3.06
N GLY A 53 -7.60 7.84 -3.47
CA GLY A 53 -8.90 8.49 -3.40
C GLY A 53 -9.33 8.94 -2.00
N LEU A 54 -8.44 8.84 -0.99
CA LEU A 54 -8.71 9.28 0.39
C LEU A 54 -8.62 10.80 0.58
N SER A 55 -7.95 11.49 -0.35
CA SER A 55 -7.86 12.95 -0.33
C SER A 55 -8.11 13.49 -1.74
N PRO A 56 -8.82 14.61 -1.87
CA PRO A 56 -8.99 15.25 -3.17
C PRO A 56 -7.66 15.85 -3.65
N ALA A 57 -7.42 15.82 -4.95
CA ALA A 57 -6.40 16.61 -5.60
C ALA A 57 -6.94 18.02 -5.88
N ILE A 58 -6.05 19.04 -5.90
CA ILE A 58 -6.41 20.40 -6.33
C ILE A 58 -6.55 20.43 -7.83
N THR A 59 -5.60 19.85 -8.53
CA THR A 59 -5.61 19.66 -9.98
C THR A 59 -5.25 18.23 -10.34
N GLY A 60 -5.53 17.85 -11.56
CA GLY A 60 -5.20 16.55 -12.10
C GLY A 60 -6.25 15.49 -11.79
N GLU A 61 -5.97 14.29 -12.27
CA GLU A 61 -6.89 13.16 -12.20
C GLU A 61 -6.16 11.83 -12.01
N VAL A 62 -6.82 10.92 -11.31
CA VAL A 62 -6.41 9.50 -11.23
C VAL A 62 -7.44 8.68 -11.99
N ARG A 63 -6.97 7.77 -12.84
CA ARG A 63 -7.81 6.84 -13.60
C ARG A 63 -7.40 5.39 -13.28
N TRP A 64 -8.40 4.53 -13.23
CA TRP A 64 -8.24 3.09 -13.13
C TRP A 64 -8.84 2.44 -14.38
N ALA A 65 -8.02 1.72 -15.13
CA ALA A 65 -8.41 1.12 -16.40
C ALA A 65 -9.08 2.13 -17.36
N GLY A 66 -8.51 3.35 -17.46
CA GLY A 66 -9.00 4.44 -18.30
C GLY A 66 -10.19 5.23 -17.73
N VAL A 67 -10.78 4.79 -16.61
CA VAL A 67 -11.94 5.45 -15.99
C VAL A 67 -11.53 6.28 -14.78
N PRO A 68 -11.94 7.57 -14.67
CA PRO A 68 -11.68 8.38 -13.49
C PRO A 68 -12.16 7.67 -12.20
N ILE A 69 -11.29 7.59 -11.17
CA ILE A 69 -11.61 6.86 -9.93
C ILE A 69 -12.86 7.39 -9.21
N ARG A 70 -13.23 8.65 -9.44
CA ARG A 70 -14.47 9.23 -8.90
C ARG A 70 -15.71 8.62 -9.52
N GLN A 71 -15.62 8.13 -10.76
CA GLN A 71 -16.74 7.52 -11.50
C GLN A 71 -16.85 6.00 -11.26
N CYS A 72 -15.77 5.37 -10.75
CA CYS A 72 -15.71 3.93 -10.46
C CYS A 72 -15.23 3.65 -9.03
N ALA A 73 -15.60 4.49 -8.06
CA ALA A 73 -15.03 4.48 -6.72
C ALA A 73 -15.18 3.14 -5.98
N GLU A 74 -16.29 2.44 -6.14
CA GLU A 74 -16.51 1.13 -5.51
C GLU A 74 -15.59 0.06 -6.13
N LEU A 75 -15.53 0.00 -7.46
CA LEU A 75 -14.64 -0.90 -8.18
C LEU A 75 -13.19 -0.63 -7.81
N TYR A 76 -12.79 0.64 -7.84
CA TYR A 76 -11.40 1.03 -7.52
C TYR A 76 -11.00 0.62 -6.08
N ARG A 77 -11.89 0.83 -5.09
CA ARG A 77 -11.64 0.42 -3.70
C ARG A 77 -11.55 -1.10 -3.55
N ALA A 78 -12.34 -1.87 -4.31
CA ALA A 78 -12.27 -3.32 -4.29
C ALA A 78 -10.96 -3.85 -4.93
N GLU A 79 -10.40 -3.12 -5.87
CA GLU A 79 -9.15 -3.47 -6.58
C GLU A 79 -7.88 -2.89 -5.92
N MET A 80 -8.00 -2.13 -4.83
CA MET A 80 -6.90 -1.42 -4.21
C MET A 80 -6.79 -1.72 -2.72
N LEU A 81 -5.56 -1.99 -2.26
CA LEU A 81 -5.20 -2.02 -0.85
C LEU A 81 -4.28 -0.84 -0.53
N TYR A 82 -4.67 -0.02 0.43
CA TYR A 82 -3.81 1.05 0.96
C TYR A 82 -3.35 0.70 2.38
N LEU A 83 -2.03 0.64 2.57
CA LEU A 83 -1.37 0.57 3.89
C LEU A 83 -0.63 1.88 4.12
N GLY A 84 -1.22 2.74 4.95
CA GLY A 84 -0.64 4.03 5.31
C GLY A 84 0.52 3.91 6.29
N HIS A 85 1.20 5.03 6.53
CA HIS A 85 2.26 5.13 7.54
C HIS A 85 1.74 4.78 8.94
N THR A 86 0.56 5.29 9.32
CA THR A 86 -0.11 4.90 10.55
C THR A 86 -0.88 3.60 10.31
N LEU A 87 -0.58 2.59 11.10
CA LEU A 87 -1.30 1.32 11.05
C LEU A 87 -2.71 1.50 11.59
N SER A 88 -3.72 1.16 10.79
CA SER A 88 -5.13 1.23 11.18
C SER A 88 -5.52 0.04 12.06
N LEU A 89 -4.66 -0.33 13.01
CA LEU A 89 -4.85 -1.48 13.88
C LEU A 89 -5.54 -1.08 15.19
N LYS A 90 -6.33 -1.99 15.72
CA LYS A 90 -7.02 -1.86 17.01
C LYS A 90 -6.22 -2.60 18.07
N ASP A 91 -5.64 -1.87 19.02
CA ASP A 91 -4.71 -2.40 20.03
C ASP A 91 -5.34 -3.43 20.98
N ASP A 92 -6.65 -3.36 21.20
CA ASP A 92 -7.40 -4.29 22.05
C ASP A 92 -7.77 -5.60 21.36
N LEU A 93 -7.76 -5.63 20.03
CA LEU A 93 -7.99 -6.83 19.23
C LEU A 93 -6.67 -7.60 19.04
N SER A 94 -6.77 -8.91 18.88
CA SER A 94 -5.66 -9.76 18.48
C SER A 94 -5.23 -9.50 17.04
N ALA A 95 -4.08 -10.07 16.62
CA ALA A 95 -3.62 -10.00 15.24
C ALA A 95 -4.65 -10.65 14.28
N LEU A 96 -5.23 -11.79 14.68
CA LEU A 96 -6.25 -12.50 13.93
C LEU A 96 -7.53 -11.66 13.79
N GLU A 97 -8.05 -11.16 14.90
CA GLU A 97 -9.27 -10.32 14.90
C GLU A 97 -9.10 -9.04 14.08
N ASN A 98 -7.91 -8.40 14.15
CA ASN A 98 -7.60 -7.25 13.31
C ASN A 98 -7.65 -7.60 11.82
N LEU A 99 -7.05 -8.72 11.43
CA LEU A 99 -7.01 -9.15 10.05
C LEU A 99 -8.42 -9.48 9.52
N GLN A 100 -9.23 -10.16 10.33
CA GLN A 100 -10.64 -10.46 10.03
C GLN A 100 -11.50 -9.18 9.97
N PHE A 101 -11.28 -8.26 10.90
CA PHE A 101 -11.98 -6.97 10.93
C PHE A 101 -11.71 -6.16 9.66
N GLU A 102 -10.45 -6.06 9.23
CA GLU A 102 -10.07 -5.33 8.02
C GLU A 102 -10.66 -5.98 6.75
N ALA A 103 -10.71 -7.31 6.69
CA ALA A 103 -11.39 -8.02 5.61
C ALA A 103 -12.90 -7.70 5.58
N ALA A 104 -13.56 -7.72 6.73
CA ALA A 104 -14.97 -7.40 6.86
C ALA A 104 -15.28 -5.95 6.46
N VAL A 105 -14.43 -4.98 6.83
CA VAL A 105 -14.54 -3.57 6.39
C VAL A 105 -14.42 -3.44 4.87
N SER A 106 -13.64 -4.31 4.24
CA SER A 106 -13.50 -4.38 2.78
C SER A 106 -14.62 -5.18 2.09
N GLY A 107 -15.62 -5.64 2.84
CA GLY A 107 -16.75 -6.44 2.33
C GLY A 107 -16.39 -7.93 2.08
N GLU A 108 -15.26 -8.40 2.60
CA GLU A 108 -14.81 -9.78 2.46
C GLU A 108 -14.99 -10.58 3.77
N SER A 109 -15.25 -11.88 3.65
CA SER A 109 -15.17 -12.81 4.78
C SER A 109 -13.81 -13.49 4.80
N LEU A 110 -13.14 -13.44 5.94
CA LEU A 110 -11.85 -14.09 6.16
C LEU A 110 -11.95 -15.07 7.33
N ASP A 111 -11.93 -16.35 7.02
CA ASP A 111 -11.91 -17.43 8.02
C ASP A 111 -10.50 -17.63 8.61
N GLU A 112 -10.45 -18.38 9.71
CA GLU A 112 -9.17 -18.70 10.36
C GLU A 112 -8.27 -19.58 9.48
N ALA A 113 -8.83 -20.42 8.64
CA ALA A 113 -8.08 -21.30 7.76
C ALA A 113 -7.21 -20.52 6.75
N ARG A 114 -7.64 -19.30 6.36
CA ARG A 114 -6.88 -18.38 5.50
C ARG A 114 -6.05 -17.38 6.32
N ALA A 115 -6.58 -16.90 7.45
CA ALA A 115 -5.93 -15.86 8.25
C ALA A 115 -4.70 -16.37 9.00
N LEU A 116 -4.76 -17.55 9.65
CA LEU A 116 -3.65 -18.08 10.44
C LEU A 116 -2.39 -18.36 9.62
N PRO A 117 -2.47 -18.99 8.43
CA PRO A 117 -1.29 -19.13 7.56
C PRO A 117 -0.67 -17.78 7.15
N ALA A 118 -1.49 -16.75 6.88
CA ALA A 118 -1.00 -15.43 6.52
C ALA A 118 -0.21 -14.78 7.67
N LEU A 119 -0.73 -14.86 8.90
CA LEU A 119 -0.03 -14.37 10.09
C LEU A 119 1.25 -15.17 10.37
N ALA A 120 1.20 -16.50 10.25
CA ALA A 120 2.35 -17.37 10.43
C ALA A 120 3.45 -17.09 9.39
N ALA A 121 3.08 -16.87 8.13
CA ALA A 121 4.00 -16.48 7.06
C ALA A 121 4.76 -15.19 7.37
N LEU A 122 4.14 -14.24 8.08
CA LEU A 122 4.80 -13.00 8.51
C LEU A 122 5.44 -13.09 9.91
N GLY A 123 5.69 -14.31 10.40
CA GLY A 123 6.43 -14.55 11.65
C GLY A 123 5.65 -14.27 12.93
N LEU A 124 4.32 -14.34 12.87
CA LEU A 124 3.44 -14.17 14.04
C LEU A 124 2.94 -15.50 14.60
N ARG A 125 3.55 -16.62 14.22
CA ARG A 125 3.18 -17.96 14.74
C ARG A 125 3.26 -18.00 16.26
N GLY A 126 2.17 -18.43 16.92
CA GLY A 126 2.02 -18.47 18.38
C GLY A 126 1.68 -17.13 19.00
N ARG A 127 1.37 -16.08 18.18
CA ARG A 127 0.97 -14.73 18.62
C ARG A 127 -0.33 -14.26 17.99
N GLU A 128 -0.98 -15.11 17.24
CA GLU A 128 -2.17 -14.80 16.43
C GLU A 128 -3.32 -14.28 17.29
N HIS A 129 -3.47 -14.85 18.48
CA HIS A 129 -4.55 -14.54 19.44
C HIS A 129 -4.13 -13.53 20.53
N LEU A 130 -2.90 -13.01 20.50
CA LEU A 130 -2.47 -12.00 21.45
C LEU A 130 -3.00 -10.62 21.07
N PRO A 131 -3.52 -9.82 22.00
CA PRO A 131 -3.89 -8.43 21.76
C PRO A 131 -2.70 -7.64 21.23
N LEU A 132 -2.94 -6.76 20.24
CA LEU A 132 -1.84 -6.02 19.61
C LEU A 132 -1.08 -5.10 20.58
N ARG A 133 -1.71 -4.63 21.66
CA ARG A 133 -1.04 -3.81 22.67
C ARG A 133 0.18 -4.49 23.32
N VAL A 134 0.25 -5.83 23.35
CA VAL A 134 1.40 -6.56 23.91
C VAL A 134 2.46 -6.91 22.87
N LEU A 135 2.21 -6.65 21.59
CA LEU A 135 3.14 -6.90 20.51
C LEU A 135 4.11 -5.73 20.32
N SER A 136 5.35 -6.05 19.91
CA SER A 136 6.32 -5.03 19.51
C SER A 136 5.87 -4.26 18.27
N GLN A 137 6.45 -3.09 18.00
CA GLN A 137 6.13 -2.29 16.80
C GLN A 137 6.38 -3.09 15.50
N GLY A 138 7.47 -3.85 15.44
CA GLY A 138 7.73 -4.73 14.28
C GLY A 138 6.68 -5.84 14.12
N GLN A 139 6.20 -6.43 15.24
CA GLN A 139 5.12 -7.41 15.21
C GLN A 139 3.78 -6.80 14.78
N LYS A 140 3.45 -5.60 15.27
CA LYS A 140 2.27 -4.85 14.80
C LYS A 140 2.37 -4.56 13.31
N ARG A 141 3.56 -4.15 12.82
CA ARG A 141 3.80 -3.93 11.39
C ARG A 141 3.56 -5.19 10.58
N ARG A 142 4.08 -6.34 11.03
CA ARG A 142 3.87 -7.63 10.39
C ARG A 142 2.39 -8.04 10.40
N ALA A 143 1.64 -7.76 11.46
CA ALA A 143 0.19 -8.00 11.52
C ALA A 143 -0.56 -7.17 10.47
N ALA A 144 -0.21 -5.89 10.30
CA ALA A 144 -0.80 -5.05 9.24
C ALA A 144 -0.46 -5.56 7.83
N LEU A 145 0.79 -6.02 7.62
CA LEU A 145 1.25 -6.55 6.34
C LEU A 145 0.62 -7.91 5.99
N ALA A 146 0.08 -8.66 6.96
CA ALA A 146 -0.64 -9.90 6.69
C ALA A 146 -1.85 -9.72 5.76
N ARG A 147 -2.40 -8.50 5.68
CA ARG A 147 -3.45 -8.13 4.72
C ARG A 147 -3.03 -8.37 3.26
N LEU A 148 -1.74 -8.21 2.94
CA LEU A 148 -1.21 -8.46 1.59
C LEU A 148 -1.40 -9.91 1.15
N LEU A 149 -1.41 -10.86 2.10
CA LEU A 149 -1.57 -12.29 1.83
C LEU A 149 -3.03 -12.74 1.77
N THR A 150 -3.97 -11.91 2.20
CA THR A 150 -5.39 -12.27 2.27
C THR A 150 -6.27 -11.46 1.32
N THR A 151 -5.78 -10.33 0.82
CA THR A 151 -6.50 -9.46 -0.11
C THR A 151 -6.53 -10.02 -1.53
N ARG A 152 -7.55 -9.63 -2.30
CA ARG A 152 -7.65 -9.83 -3.75
C ARG A 152 -7.28 -8.59 -4.56
N ALA A 153 -6.94 -7.50 -3.88
CA ALA A 153 -6.62 -6.22 -4.51
C ALA A 153 -5.44 -6.36 -5.48
N ARG A 154 -5.57 -5.83 -6.67
CA ARG A 154 -4.55 -5.84 -7.71
C ARG A 154 -3.55 -4.70 -7.55
N LEU A 155 -3.96 -3.57 -6.97
CA LEU A 155 -3.11 -2.41 -6.70
C LEU A 155 -2.79 -2.34 -5.21
N TRP A 156 -1.50 -2.38 -4.88
CA TRP A 156 -1.02 -2.16 -3.52
C TRP A 156 -0.34 -0.81 -3.40
N LEU A 157 -0.90 0.05 -2.55
CA LEU A 157 -0.36 1.36 -2.20
C LEU A 157 0.23 1.27 -0.79
N LEU A 158 1.56 1.34 -0.66
CA LEU A 158 2.27 1.03 0.59
C LEU A 158 3.12 2.23 1.04
N ASP A 159 2.71 2.90 2.11
CA ASP A 159 3.44 4.05 2.65
C ASP A 159 4.43 3.59 3.74
N GLU A 160 5.73 3.61 3.41
CA GLU A 160 6.85 3.16 4.24
C GLU A 160 6.69 1.72 4.77
N PRO A 161 6.42 0.69 3.91
CA PRO A 161 6.09 -0.66 4.36
C PRO A 161 7.24 -1.34 5.11
N PHE A 162 8.49 -0.95 4.89
CA PHE A 162 9.70 -1.58 5.43
C PHE A 162 10.13 -1.03 6.81
N VAL A 163 9.50 0.04 7.29
CA VAL A 163 9.82 0.64 8.59
C VAL A 163 9.57 -0.35 9.73
N ALA A 164 10.48 -0.41 10.69
CA ALA A 164 10.45 -1.28 11.87
C ALA A 164 10.51 -2.80 11.57
N LEU A 165 10.92 -3.19 10.37
CA LEU A 165 11.21 -4.58 10.01
C LEU A 165 12.70 -4.87 10.17
N ASP A 166 13.02 -6.08 10.63
CA ASP A 166 14.39 -6.61 10.58
C ASP A 166 14.80 -6.99 9.14
N PRO A 167 16.09 -7.18 8.84
CA PRO A 167 16.55 -7.47 7.49
C PRO A 167 15.88 -8.70 6.86
N GLY A 168 15.60 -9.75 7.64
CA GLY A 168 14.91 -10.94 7.13
C GLY A 168 13.48 -10.65 6.72
N ALA A 169 12.75 -9.84 7.51
CA ALA A 169 11.40 -9.43 7.18
C ALA A 169 11.35 -8.45 5.98
N VAL A 170 12.39 -7.60 5.82
CA VAL A 170 12.52 -6.76 4.62
C VAL A 170 12.65 -7.61 3.36
N THR A 171 13.54 -8.62 3.37
CA THR A 171 13.69 -9.54 2.23
C THR A 171 12.39 -10.28 1.95
N GLN A 172 11.75 -10.84 2.97
CA GLN A 172 10.49 -11.55 2.83
C GLN A 172 9.37 -10.68 2.23
N LEU A 173 9.26 -9.42 2.67
CA LEU A 173 8.30 -8.47 2.11
C LEU A 173 8.65 -8.14 0.65
N ALA A 174 9.91 -7.92 0.32
CA ALA A 174 10.35 -7.65 -1.05
C ALA A 174 10.01 -8.82 -1.99
N ASP A 175 10.20 -10.06 -1.54
CA ASP A 175 9.84 -11.27 -2.29
C ASP A 175 8.31 -11.33 -2.51
N LEU A 176 7.51 -11.03 -1.48
CA LEU A 176 6.05 -11.00 -1.57
C LEU A 176 5.57 -9.95 -2.58
N LEU A 177 6.14 -8.73 -2.54
CA LEU A 177 5.82 -7.67 -3.50
C LEU A 177 6.22 -8.07 -4.92
N SER A 178 7.41 -8.66 -5.08
CA SER A 178 7.89 -9.17 -6.36
C SER A 178 6.98 -10.27 -6.93
N GLN A 179 6.51 -11.18 -6.08
CA GLN A 179 5.57 -12.23 -6.48
C GLN A 179 4.24 -11.64 -6.93
N HIS A 180 3.69 -10.66 -6.22
CA HIS A 180 2.47 -9.96 -6.61
C HIS A 180 2.61 -9.30 -7.99
N VAL A 181 3.72 -8.60 -8.23
CA VAL A 181 4.04 -7.97 -9.52
C VAL A 181 4.14 -9.02 -10.63
N HIS A 182 4.84 -10.14 -10.41
CA HIS A 182 4.93 -11.22 -11.40
C HIS A 182 3.58 -11.87 -11.75
N GLN A 183 2.62 -11.81 -10.82
CA GLN A 183 1.24 -12.26 -11.04
C GLN A 183 0.35 -11.21 -11.74
N GLY A 184 0.93 -10.10 -12.18
CA GLY A 184 0.23 -9.02 -12.86
C GLY A 184 -0.37 -7.96 -11.94
N GLY A 185 -0.06 -8.01 -10.64
CA GLY A 185 -0.40 -6.95 -9.69
C GLY A 185 0.44 -5.68 -9.90
N LEU A 186 0.02 -4.59 -9.27
CA LEU A 186 0.71 -3.30 -9.29
C LEU A 186 1.10 -2.91 -7.86
N VAL A 187 2.30 -2.35 -7.71
CA VAL A 187 2.77 -1.84 -6.42
C VAL A 187 3.25 -0.40 -6.57
N LEU A 188 2.68 0.50 -5.78
CA LEU A 188 3.22 1.84 -5.57
C LEU A 188 3.65 1.94 -4.10
N TYR A 189 4.92 2.19 -3.84
CA TYR A 189 5.42 2.26 -2.47
C TYR A 189 6.37 3.42 -2.23
N THR A 190 6.41 3.88 -0.98
CA THR A 190 7.43 4.81 -0.49
C THR A 190 8.44 4.05 0.36
N SER A 191 9.70 4.42 0.30
CA SER A 191 10.73 3.92 1.20
C SER A 191 11.95 4.83 1.19
N HIS A 192 12.65 4.90 2.33
CA HIS A 192 13.98 5.50 2.43
C HIS A 192 15.09 4.51 2.11
N GLN A 193 14.78 3.23 1.99
CA GLN A 193 15.70 2.17 1.68
C GLN A 193 15.55 1.73 0.23
N ALA A 194 16.65 1.47 -0.45
CA ALA A 194 16.64 0.75 -1.71
C ALA A 194 16.40 -0.73 -1.41
N VAL A 195 15.28 -1.26 -1.88
CA VAL A 195 14.93 -2.67 -1.70
C VAL A 195 14.93 -3.32 -3.07
N PRO A 196 15.71 -4.40 -3.29
CA PRO A 196 15.69 -5.11 -4.55
C PRO A 196 14.32 -5.78 -4.75
N MET A 197 13.65 -5.41 -5.82
CA MET A 197 12.37 -6.00 -6.23
C MET A 197 12.48 -6.57 -7.64
N GLY A 198 11.87 -7.72 -7.85
CA GLY A 198 11.69 -8.29 -9.18
C GLY A 198 10.62 -7.57 -10.01
N GLY A 199 10.60 -7.83 -11.32
CA GLY A 199 9.64 -7.23 -12.25
C GLY A 199 10.12 -5.90 -12.84
N THR A 200 9.23 -5.25 -13.61
CA THR A 200 9.51 -3.94 -14.22
C THR A 200 9.25 -2.84 -13.20
N GLY A 201 10.29 -2.06 -12.90
CA GLY A 201 10.21 -1.03 -11.88
C GLY A 201 10.51 0.38 -12.39
N HIS A 202 9.81 1.33 -11.77
CA HIS A 202 9.97 2.75 -12.04
C HIS A 202 10.35 3.50 -10.75
N HIS A 203 11.05 4.59 -10.91
CA HIS A 203 11.40 5.49 -9.80
C HIS A 203 10.89 6.88 -10.11
N LEU A 204 10.13 7.44 -9.18
CA LEU A 204 9.63 8.82 -9.28
C LEU A 204 10.09 9.58 -8.05
N ARG A 205 10.82 10.67 -8.25
CA ARG A 205 11.25 11.54 -7.15
C ARG A 205 10.34 12.74 -7.06
N LEU A 206 9.67 12.89 -5.93
CA LEU A 206 8.97 14.13 -5.61
C LEU A 206 9.97 15.20 -5.23
N THR A 207 9.86 16.33 -5.91
CA THR A 207 10.57 17.56 -5.58
C THR A 207 9.61 18.49 -4.88
N ALA A 208 9.97 19.00 -3.71
CA ALA A 208 9.20 20.02 -3.04
C ALA A 208 9.13 21.28 -3.94
N ALA A 209 7.95 21.93 -4.01
CA ALA A 209 7.72 23.13 -4.79
C ALA A 209 8.39 24.36 -4.16
#